data_d5e1f2ead6fd37d3f181cb0b1f0c8bdc
#
_entry.id   d5e1f2ead6fd37d3f181cb0b1f0c8bdc
#
_cell.length_a   1.000
_cell.length_b   1.000
_cell.length_c   1.000
_cell.angle_alpha   90.00
_cell.angle_beta   90.00
_cell.angle_gamma   90.00
#
_symmetry.space_group_name_H-M   'P 1'
#
loop_
_entity.id
_entity.type
_entity.pdbx_description
1 polymer ?
#
loop_
_entity_poly.entity_id
_entity_poly.type
_entity_poly.pdbx_seq_one_letter_code
_entity_poly.pdbx_strand_id
1 'polypeptide(L)'
;MKQIALILTLLLAAAGASAQEVFIGADFDTRFDNREHSDCNIDDSHTFFSMRLTPKAGVIWSEKNRLVVAVDLLQDFGDKEHKFLSKVDPQIYYQFNSKTAQAVAGIFPRSLLLARYDPFFLGSAYSFYNNRIQGLAAHYKSQTGSFIEFAIDWEGMRSYQTREKFRILSGGEYKGRHWYGGYVMTLLHYAKTDNTELDEGVVDHILLNPYVGYRYEGAYTFDARLGYLPVSYTHLRAHETTLHL
;
A
#
# COMPACT_ATOMS: atom_id res chain seq x y z
N MET A 1 -22.60 -11.28 12.96
CA MET A 1 -23.85 -10.61 12.56
C MET A 1 -24.23 -9.44 13.45
N LYS A 2 -24.31 -9.58 14.80
CA LYS A 2 -24.70 -8.48 15.71
C LYS A 2 -23.75 -7.26 15.63
N GLN A 3 -22.44 -7.47 15.47
CA GLN A 3 -21.44 -6.38 15.34
C GLN A 3 -21.56 -5.61 14.02
N ILE A 4 -21.85 -6.32 12.91
CA ILE A 4 -22.06 -5.70 11.60
C ILE A 4 -23.36 -4.87 11.61
N ALA A 5 -24.43 -5.41 12.22
CA ALA A 5 -25.68 -4.67 12.38
C ALA A 5 -25.50 -3.40 13.26
N LEU A 6 -24.70 -3.48 14.32
CA LEU A 6 -24.40 -2.34 15.19
C LEU A 6 -23.60 -1.25 14.43
N ILE A 7 -22.62 -1.65 13.64
CA ILE A 7 -21.83 -0.72 12.80
C ILE A 7 -22.73 -0.06 11.74
N LEU A 8 -23.60 -0.82 11.08
CA LEU A 8 -24.56 -0.26 10.13
C LEU A 8 -25.55 0.70 10.81
N THR A 9 -26.01 0.36 12.00
CA THR A 9 -26.93 1.23 12.75
C THR A 9 -26.25 2.51 13.23
N LEU A 10 -24.99 2.45 13.65
CA LEU A 10 -24.19 3.63 13.99
C LEU A 10 -23.89 4.51 12.75
N LEU A 11 -23.63 3.90 11.60
CA LEU A 11 -23.47 4.61 10.34
C LEU A 11 -24.77 5.30 9.90
N LEU A 12 -25.93 4.63 10.04
CA LEU A 12 -27.25 5.19 9.74
C LEU A 12 -27.67 6.27 10.74
N ALA A 13 -27.35 6.12 12.03
CA ALA A 13 -27.62 7.15 13.04
C ALA A 13 -26.73 8.40 12.87
N ALA A 14 -25.48 8.22 12.45
CA ALA A 14 -24.59 9.31 12.09
C ALA A 14 -25.06 10.05 10.83
N ALA A 15 -25.80 9.41 9.92
CA ALA A 15 -26.38 10.04 8.72
C ALA A 15 -27.52 11.04 9.03
N GLY A 16 -28.07 11.04 10.25
CA GLY A 16 -29.17 11.92 10.65
C GLY A 16 -28.78 13.34 11.10
N ALA A 17 -27.49 13.65 11.25
CA ALA A 17 -27.02 14.95 11.71
C ALA A 17 -26.40 15.75 10.54
N SER A 18 -27.19 16.66 9.99
CA SER A 18 -26.89 17.77 9.08
C SER A 18 -25.69 17.63 8.11
N ALA A 19 -26.00 17.70 6.81
CA ALA A 19 -25.06 17.84 5.68
C ALA A 19 -24.07 16.66 5.48
N GLN A 20 -24.57 15.44 5.60
CA GLN A 20 -23.82 14.24 5.25
C GLN A 20 -24.26 13.72 3.88
N GLU A 21 -23.32 13.50 3.02
CA GLU A 21 -23.54 12.85 1.74
C GLU A 21 -23.19 11.36 1.86
N VAL A 22 -24.11 10.50 1.47
CA VAL A 22 -23.87 9.06 1.36
C VAL A 22 -23.47 8.76 -0.07
N PHE A 23 -22.42 7.97 -0.26
CA PHE A 23 -22.03 7.49 -1.57
C PHE A 23 -21.97 5.96 -1.61
N ILE A 24 -22.21 5.40 -2.78
CA ILE A 24 -22.06 3.99 -3.11
C ILE A 24 -21.26 3.92 -4.41
N GLY A 25 -20.37 2.95 -4.51
CA GLY A 25 -19.55 2.75 -5.70
C GLY A 25 -18.93 1.37 -5.74
N ALA A 26 -18.24 1.06 -6.81
CA ALA A 26 -17.44 -0.14 -6.95
C ALA A 26 -16.22 0.15 -7.83
N ASP A 27 -15.09 -0.45 -7.49
CA ASP A 27 -13.92 -0.51 -8.36
C ASP A 27 -13.84 -1.90 -8.97
N PHE A 28 -13.48 -1.98 -10.24
CA PHE A 28 -13.24 -3.23 -10.95
C PHE A 28 -11.85 -3.20 -11.57
N ASP A 29 -11.10 -4.27 -11.35
CA ASP A 29 -9.77 -4.46 -11.89
C ASP A 29 -9.61 -5.89 -12.39
N THR A 30 -8.92 -6.08 -13.51
CA THR A 30 -8.55 -7.40 -14.03
C THR A 30 -7.11 -7.37 -14.46
N ARG A 31 -6.39 -8.45 -14.20
CA ARG A 31 -4.98 -8.55 -14.53
C ARG A 31 -4.63 -9.91 -15.10
N PHE A 32 -4.00 -9.88 -16.26
CA PHE A 32 -3.28 -10.98 -16.84
C PHE A 32 -1.78 -10.66 -16.79
N ASP A 33 -0.99 -11.55 -16.22
CA ASP A 33 0.47 -11.41 -16.18
C ASP A 33 1.09 -12.77 -16.51
N ASN A 34 1.81 -12.85 -17.61
CA ASN A 34 2.55 -14.04 -18.02
C ASN A 34 4.04 -13.69 -18.10
N ARG A 35 4.82 -14.28 -17.20
CA ARG A 35 6.26 -14.12 -17.15
C ARG A 35 6.92 -15.46 -17.24
N GLU A 36 7.74 -15.63 -18.26
CA GLU A 36 8.53 -16.80 -18.48
C GLU A 36 10.01 -16.41 -18.34
N HIS A 37 10.63 -16.89 -17.27
CA HIS A 37 12.05 -16.71 -17.01
C HIS A 37 12.74 -18.05 -17.12
N SER A 38 13.72 -18.18 -18.04
CA SER A 38 14.58 -19.37 -18.14
C SER A 38 15.81 -19.14 -17.30
N ASP A 39 16.08 -20.01 -16.34
CA ASP A 39 17.29 -20.02 -15.49
C ASP A 39 17.59 -18.67 -14.81
N CYS A 40 16.57 -17.95 -14.38
CA CYS A 40 16.70 -16.67 -13.70
C CYS A 40 16.61 -16.85 -12.18
N ASN A 41 17.66 -16.46 -11.45
CA ASN A 41 17.68 -16.50 -9.99
C ASN A 41 17.01 -15.27 -9.34
N ILE A 42 16.43 -14.38 -10.14
CA ILE A 42 15.88 -13.10 -9.64
C ILE A 42 14.35 -13.18 -9.47
N ASP A 43 13.67 -13.92 -10.33
CA ASP A 43 12.21 -14.08 -10.27
C ASP A 43 11.81 -15.41 -10.91
N ASP A 44 10.79 -16.07 -10.36
CA ASP A 44 10.26 -17.32 -10.87
C ASP A 44 9.28 -17.08 -12.01
N SER A 45 9.21 -18.03 -12.95
CA SER A 45 8.17 -18.02 -13.98
C SER A 45 6.81 -18.19 -13.34
N HIS A 46 5.89 -17.27 -13.65
CA HIS A 46 4.51 -17.39 -13.20
C HIS A 46 3.53 -16.80 -14.19
N THR A 47 2.36 -17.40 -14.26
CA THR A 47 1.23 -16.88 -15.00
C THR A 47 0.04 -16.79 -14.07
N PHE A 48 -0.59 -15.63 -14.01
CA PHE A 48 -1.87 -15.47 -13.34
C PHE A 48 -2.85 -14.65 -14.18
N PHE A 49 -4.13 -15.02 -14.07
CA PHE A 49 -5.22 -14.26 -14.62
C PHE A 49 -6.30 -14.13 -13.56
N SER A 50 -6.58 -12.91 -13.14
CA SER A 50 -7.42 -12.63 -11.98
C SER A 50 -8.33 -11.44 -12.24
N MET A 51 -9.47 -11.42 -11.58
CA MET A 51 -10.35 -10.26 -11.51
C MET A 51 -10.62 -9.86 -10.07
N ARG A 52 -10.89 -8.60 -9.86
CA ARG A 52 -11.18 -8.01 -8.56
C ARG A 52 -12.36 -7.06 -8.68
N LEU A 53 -13.32 -7.20 -7.77
CA LEU A 53 -14.44 -6.28 -7.59
C LEU A 53 -14.42 -5.77 -6.16
N THR A 54 -14.44 -4.44 -5.99
CA THR A 54 -14.42 -3.81 -4.67
C THR A 54 -15.64 -2.89 -4.51
N PRO A 55 -16.84 -3.45 -4.16
CA PRO A 55 -17.97 -2.64 -3.77
C PRO A 55 -17.65 -1.84 -2.50
N LYS A 56 -18.07 -0.59 -2.47
CA LYS A 56 -17.81 0.36 -1.38
C LYS A 56 -18.99 1.26 -1.12
N ALA A 57 -19.14 1.64 0.14
CA ALA A 57 -20.09 2.65 0.57
C ALA A 57 -19.46 3.52 1.65
N GLY A 58 -19.97 4.72 1.84
CA GLY A 58 -19.43 5.60 2.84
C GLY A 58 -20.25 6.85 3.06
N VAL A 59 -19.81 7.64 4.03
CA VAL A 59 -20.40 8.93 4.37
C VAL A 59 -19.33 10.02 4.24
N ILE A 60 -19.75 11.18 3.75
CA ILE A 60 -18.92 12.39 3.63
C ILE A 60 -19.54 13.47 4.49
N TRP A 61 -18.73 14.16 5.30
CA TRP A 61 -19.16 15.32 6.08
C TRP A 61 -18.12 16.43 6.03
N SER A 62 -18.62 17.65 6.15
CA SER A 62 -17.79 18.86 6.03
C SER A 62 -16.94 18.87 4.74
N GLU A 63 -17.41 18.22 3.66
CA GLU A 63 -16.75 18.13 2.35
C GLU A 63 -15.33 17.52 2.35
N LYS A 64 -14.73 17.36 3.52
CA LYS A 64 -13.33 16.95 3.69
C LYS A 64 -13.16 15.59 4.33
N ASN A 65 -14.14 15.14 5.08
CA ASN A 65 -14.04 13.94 5.88
C ASN A 65 -14.86 12.81 5.26
N ARG A 66 -14.30 11.62 5.21
CA ARG A 66 -14.97 10.42 4.69
C ARG A 66 -14.74 9.25 5.64
N LEU A 67 -15.77 8.47 5.86
CA LEU A 67 -15.66 7.12 6.41
C LEU A 67 -16.12 6.16 5.33
N VAL A 68 -15.30 5.20 4.99
CA VAL A 68 -15.53 4.25 3.90
C VAL A 68 -15.49 2.83 4.42
N VAL A 69 -16.44 2.02 3.98
CA VAL A 69 -16.45 0.56 4.14
C VAL A 69 -16.48 -0.05 2.77
N ALA A 70 -15.62 -1.04 2.52
CA ALA A 70 -15.54 -1.76 1.27
C ALA A 70 -15.21 -3.23 1.52
N VAL A 71 -15.42 -4.07 0.52
CA VAL A 71 -15.02 -5.47 0.51
C VAL A 71 -14.30 -5.75 -0.80
N ASP A 72 -13.08 -6.22 -0.71
CA ASP A 72 -12.27 -6.62 -1.85
C ASP A 72 -12.54 -8.10 -2.16
N LEU A 73 -13.12 -8.36 -3.31
CA LEU A 73 -13.52 -9.69 -3.81
C LEU A 73 -12.60 -10.06 -4.96
N LEU A 74 -11.65 -10.96 -4.70
CA LEU A 74 -10.67 -11.43 -5.69
C LEU A 74 -11.05 -12.83 -6.17
N GLN A 75 -11.02 -13.03 -7.48
CA GLN A 75 -11.13 -14.33 -8.12
C GLN A 75 -9.95 -14.57 -9.05
N ASP A 76 -9.18 -15.61 -8.77
CA ASP A 76 -8.18 -16.15 -9.67
C ASP A 76 -8.84 -17.14 -10.64
N PHE A 77 -8.69 -16.93 -11.93
CA PHE A 77 -9.25 -17.85 -12.90
C PHE A 77 -8.49 -19.18 -12.91
N GLY A 78 -9.24 -20.27 -12.84
CA GLY A 78 -8.67 -21.60 -12.73
C GLY A 78 -8.34 -22.06 -11.32
N ASP A 79 -8.62 -21.25 -10.31
CA ASP A 79 -8.52 -21.64 -8.90
C ASP A 79 -9.44 -22.85 -8.61
N LYS A 80 -8.83 -23.95 -8.15
CA LYS A 80 -9.53 -25.19 -7.77
C LYS A 80 -9.57 -25.43 -6.28
N GLU A 81 -8.86 -24.62 -5.51
CA GLU A 81 -8.78 -24.72 -4.04
C GLU A 81 -10.01 -24.07 -3.40
N HIS A 82 -10.53 -23.00 -4.01
CA HIS A 82 -11.68 -22.28 -3.52
C HIS A 82 -12.90 -22.54 -4.41
N LYS A 83 -14.07 -22.72 -3.80
CA LYS A 83 -15.34 -22.94 -4.54
C LYS A 83 -15.86 -21.65 -5.17
N PHE A 84 -15.60 -20.54 -4.55
CA PHE A 84 -16.05 -19.21 -4.96
C PHE A 84 -15.19 -18.16 -4.28
N LEU A 85 -14.59 -17.26 -5.05
CA LEU A 85 -13.63 -16.22 -4.65
C LEU A 85 -12.36 -16.78 -3.98
N SER A 86 -11.24 -16.49 -4.60
CA SER A 86 -9.93 -16.88 -4.08
C SER A 86 -9.56 -16.10 -2.82
N LYS A 87 -10.08 -14.87 -2.67
CA LYS A 87 -9.81 -14.03 -1.51
C LYS A 87 -10.94 -13.03 -1.28
N VAL A 88 -11.26 -12.80 0.01
CA VAL A 88 -12.22 -11.78 0.45
C VAL A 88 -11.59 -10.96 1.57
N ASP A 89 -11.36 -9.69 1.32
CA ASP A 89 -10.67 -8.80 2.25
C ASP A 89 -11.52 -7.56 2.59
N PRO A 90 -11.83 -7.31 3.87
CA PRO A 90 -12.54 -6.10 4.27
C PRO A 90 -11.63 -4.88 4.22
N GLN A 91 -12.24 -3.72 3.92
CA GLN A 91 -11.61 -2.41 4.05
C GLN A 91 -12.52 -1.53 4.90
N ILE A 92 -11.92 -0.80 5.83
CA ILE A 92 -12.57 0.23 6.60
C ILE A 92 -11.57 1.32 6.91
N TYR A 93 -11.84 2.55 6.51
CA TYR A 93 -10.91 3.64 6.70
C TYR A 93 -11.60 4.99 6.81
N TYR A 94 -10.96 5.84 7.59
CA TYR A 94 -11.23 7.27 7.61
C TYR A 94 -10.27 8.00 6.68
N GLN A 95 -10.77 8.98 5.96
CA GLN A 95 -10.00 9.84 5.07
C GLN A 95 -10.36 11.30 5.32
N PHE A 96 -9.34 12.09 5.62
CA PHE A 96 -9.38 13.55 5.54
C PHE A 96 -8.79 13.99 4.21
N ASN A 97 -9.48 14.88 3.50
CA ASN A 97 -9.06 15.37 2.19
C ASN A 97 -9.31 16.88 2.09
N SER A 98 -8.24 17.64 1.89
CA SER A 98 -8.28 19.07 1.61
C SER A 98 -7.68 19.36 0.24
N LYS A 99 -7.63 20.63 -0.16
CA LYS A 99 -7.03 21.03 -1.45
C LYS A 99 -5.55 20.64 -1.57
N THR A 100 -4.84 20.62 -0.46
CA THR A 100 -3.38 20.42 -0.43
C THR A 100 -2.91 19.28 0.43
N ALA A 101 -3.74 18.72 1.30
CA ALA A 101 -3.35 17.66 2.22
C ALA A 101 -4.41 16.57 2.28
N GLN A 102 -3.94 15.34 2.37
CA GLN A 102 -4.77 14.17 2.65
C GLN A 102 -4.14 13.37 3.79
N ALA A 103 -5.00 12.82 4.65
CA ALA A 103 -4.61 11.82 5.65
C ALA A 103 -5.62 10.68 5.62
N VAL A 104 -5.13 9.46 5.75
CA VAL A 104 -5.94 8.24 5.73
C VAL A 104 -5.50 7.34 6.88
N ALA A 105 -6.45 6.72 7.57
CA ALA A 105 -6.16 5.76 8.63
C ALA A 105 -7.16 4.60 8.58
N GLY A 106 -6.66 3.37 8.78
CA GLY A 106 -7.43 2.13 8.77
C GLY A 106 -6.91 1.12 7.77
N ILE A 107 -7.82 0.37 7.15
CA ILE A 107 -7.52 -0.59 6.06
C ILE A 107 -8.02 0.04 4.77
N PHE A 108 -7.11 0.56 3.96
CA PHE A 108 -7.42 1.37 2.78
C PHE A 108 -6.65 0.93 1.54
N PRO A 109 -7.16 1.23 0.32
CA PRO A 109 -6.51 0.81 -0.92
C PRO A 109 -5.19 1.57 -1.12
N ARG A 110 -4.17 0.85 -1.57
CA ARG A 110 -2.83 1.38 -1.89
C ARG A 110 -2.87 2.43 -3.01
N SER A 111 -3.92 2.41 -3.84
CA SER A 111 -4.16 3.41 -4.89
C SER A 111 -4.39 4.84 -4.38
N LEU A 112 -4.58 5.03 -3.06
CA LEU A 112 -4.64 6.36 -2.45
C LEU A 112 -3.26 7.03 -2.28
N LEU A 113 -2.18 6.28 -2.48
CA LEU A 113 -0.84 6.84 -2.49
C LEU A 113 -0.57 7.62 -3.79
N LEU A 114 0.25 8.67 -3.70
CA LEU A 114 0.62 9.54 -4.83
C LEU A 114 1.90 9.07 -5.53
N ALA A 115 2.86 8.56 -4.76
CA ALA A 115 4.11 8.08 -5.30
C ALA A 115 3.90 6.77 -6.04
N ARG A 116 4.64 6.59 -7.13
CA ARG A 116 4.64 5.37 -7.90
C ARG A 116 5.71 4.43 -7.36
N TYR A 117 5.28 3.41 -6.64
CA TYR A 117 6.13 2.32 -6.18
C TYR A 117 6.25 1.28 -7.28
N ASP A 118 7.27 1.42 -8.13
CA ASP A 118 7.52 0.50 -9.25
C ASP A 118 7.68 -0.97 -8.76
N PRO A 119 7.50 -1.97 -9.64
CA PRO A 119 7.51 -3.40 -9.26
C PRO A 119 8.71 -3.87 -8.45
N PHE A 120 9.88 -3.19 -8.59
CA PHE A 120 11.11 -3.40 -7.83
C PHE A 120 11.03 -3.00 -6.33
N PHE A 121 10.12 -2.07 -5.96
CA PHE A 121 9.86 -1.75 -4.56
C PHE A 121 8.88 -2.73 -3.91
N LEU A 122 7.88 -3.16 -4.64
CA LEU A 122 6.76 -3.92 -4.10
C LEU A 122 6.45 -5.22 -4.87
N GLY A 123 7.14 -5.50 -5.97
CA GLY A 123 6.77 -6.62 -6.83
C GLY A 123 5.39 -6.44 -7.50
N SER A 124 5.24 -6.83 -8.73
CA SER A 124 3.98 -6.62 -9.44
C SER A 124 2.85 -7.51 -8.93
N ALA A 125 3.13 -8.78 -8.68
CA ALA A 125 2.18 -9.72 -8.08
C ALA A 125 1.81 -9.30 -6.66
N TYR A 126 2.80 -8.93 -5.83
CA TYR A 126 2.55 -8.43 -4.49
C TYR A 126 1.61 -7.22 -4.49
N SER A 127 1.85 -6.23 -5.33
CA SER A 127 1.02 -5.02 -5.41
C SER A 127 -0.41 -5.31 -5.83
N PHE A 128 -0.62 -6.33 -6.66
CA PHE A 128 -1.94 -6.76 -7.06
C PHE A 128 -2.66 -7.54 -5.96
N TYR A 129 -2.03 -8.56 -5.37
CA TYR A 129 -2.65 -9.41 -4.34
C TYR A 129 -2.76 -8.71 -2.97
N ASN A 130 -1.86 -7.77 -2.67
CA ASN A 130 -1.84 -6.94 -1.46
C ASN A 130 -2.06 -5.47 -1.78
N ASN A 131 -3.20 -5.18 -2.43
CA ASN A 131 -3.56 -3.85 -2.93
C ASN A 131 -3.97 -2.85 -1.85
N ARG A 132 -3.91 -3.22 -0.57
CA ARG A 132 -4.32 -2.40 0.57
C ARG A 132 -3.17 -2.13 1.52
N ILE A 133 -3.34 -1.12 2.34
CA ILE A 133 -2.49 -0.73 3.46
C ILE A 133 -3.30 -0.88 4.74
N GLN A 134 -2.70 -1.44 5.78
CA GLN A 134 -3.25 -1.52 7.11
C GLN A 134 -2.46 -0.58 8.03
N GLY A 135 -2.96 0.63 8.23
CA GLY A 135 -2.21 1.61 8.99
C GLY A 135 -2.64 3.04 8.71
N LEU A 136 -1.68 3.87 8.38
CA LEU A 136 -1.94 5.28 8.08
C LEU A 136 -1.09 5.78 6.91
N ALA A 137 -1.63 6.78 6.21
CA ALA A 137 -0.90 7.53 5.19
C ALA A 137 -1.24 9.01 5.28
N ALA A 138 -0.29 9.85 4.94
CA ALA A 138 -0.49 11.27 4.79
C ALA A 138 0.32 11.79 3.61
N HIS A 139 -0.25 12.74 2.88
CA HIS A 139 0.50 13.45 1.86
C HIS A 139 0.12 14.93 1.80
N TYR A 140 1.08 15.72 1.36
CA TYR A 140 0.89 17.11 0.98
C TYR A 140 1.16 17.25 -0.51
N LYS A 141 0.28 17.97 -1.21
CA LYS A 141 0.38 18.26 -2.63
C LYS A 141 0.21 19.76 -2.86
N SER A 142 1.19 20.38 -3.46
CA SER A 142 1.14 21.80 -3.82
C SER A 142 0.23 22.04 -5.04
N GLN A 143 -0.09 23.30 -5.29
CA GLN A 143 -0.85 23.71 -6.48
C GLN A 143 -0.10 23.42 -7.79
N THR A 144 1.23 23.42 -7.76
CA THR A 144 2.08 23.06 -8.91
C THR A 144 2.17 21.55 -9.16
N GLY A 145 1.57 20.75 -8.28
CA GLY A 145 1.60 19.29 -8.34
C GLY A 145 2.83 18.64 -7.70
N SER A 146 3.74 19.43 -7.08
CA SER A 146 4.79 18.88 -6.23
C SER A 146 4.15 18.24 -4.99
N PHE A 147 4.69 17.12 -4.52
CA PHE A 147 4.13 16.43 -3.37
C PHE A 147 5.19 15.80 -2.48
N ILE A 148 4.81 15.49 -1.27
CA ILE A 148 5.52 14.59 -0.36
C ILE A 148 4.50 13.67 0.30
N GLU A 149 4.87 12.41 0.51
CA GLU A 149 4.02 11.35 1.01
C GLU A 149 4.76 10.48 2.02
N PHE A 150 4.01 10.02 3.00
CA PHE A 150 4.45 9.05 3.99
C PHE A 150 3.31 8.07 4.29
N ALA A 151 3.63 6.77 4.41
CA ALA A 151 2.68 5.77 4.85
C ALA A 151 3.38 4.69 5.70
N ILE A 152 2.61 4.10 6.61
CA ILE A 152 2.98 2.90 7.37
C ILE A 152 1.95 1.83 7.06
N ASP A 153 2.43 0.66 6.62
CA ASP A 153 1.66 -0.53 6.35
C ASP A 153 2.05 -1.63 7.35
N TRP A 154 1.15 -2.00 8.25
CA TRP A 154 1.39 -3.03 9.25
C TRP A 154 0.98 -4.40 8.68
N GLU A 155 1.96 -5.19 8.26
CA GLU A 155 1.76 -6.43 7.53
C GLU A 155 1.69 -7.67 8.44
N GLY A 156 2.22 -7.60 9.65
CA GLY A 156 2.23 -8.71 10.60
C GLY A 156 2.33 -8.25 12.05
N MET A 157 1.41 -8.71 12.90
CA MET A 157 1.45 -8.47 14.33
C MET A 157 2.27 -9.55 15.01
N ARG A 158 3.18 -9.16 15.89
CA ARG A 158 4.02 -10.08 16.63
C ARG A 158 3.16 -11.02 17.49
N SER A 159 3.46 -12.31 17.41
CA SER A 159 2.87 -13.37 18.21
C SER A 159 3.83 -14.56 18.34
N TYR A 160 3.41 -15.63 19.00
CA TYR A 160 4.22 -16.85 19.07
C TYR A 160 4.48 -17.51 17.70
N GLN A 161 3.57 -17.34 16.72
CA GLN A 161 3.66 -17.92 15.39
C GLN A 161 3.91 -16.90 14.27
N THR A 162 3.72 -15.62 14.54
CA THR A 162 3.81 -14.56 13.54
C THR A 162 4.90 -13.57 13.90
N ARG A 163 5.79 -13.30 12.95
CA ARG A 163 6.81 -12.27 13.08
C ARG A 163 6.19 -10.88 12.96
N GLU A 164 6.71 -9.93 13.72
CA GLU A 164 6.40 -8.52 13.49
C GLU A 164 6.91 -8.10 12.12
N LYS A 165 6.03 -7.49 11.34
CA LYS A 165 6.35 -7.04 10.00
C LYS A 165 5.59 -5.75 9.68
N PHE A 166 6.32 -4.72 9.33
CA PHE A 166 5.71 -3.49 8.81
C PHE A 166 6.58 -2.89 7.71
N ARG A 167 5.95 -2.06 6.91
CA ARG A 167 6.59 -1.34 5.82
C ARG A 167 6.34 0.15 5.97
N ILE A 168 7.41 0.93 5.87
CA ILE A 168 7.34 2.37 5.69
C ILE A 168 7.48 2.66 4.21
N LEU A 169 6.58 3.49 3.70
CA LEU A 169 6.55 3.96 2.33
C LEU A 169 6.70 5.48 2.36
N SER A 170 7.57 6.03 1.56
CA SER A 170 7.71 7.47 1.41
C SER A 170 8.07 7.82 -0.02
N GLY A 171 7.53 8.92 -0.49
CA GLY A 171 7.85 9.46 -1.80
C GLY A 171 7.61 10.96 -1.86
N GLY A 172 8.32 11.61 -2.73
CA GLY A 172 8.14 13.03 -2.97
C GLY A 172 8.68 13.43 -4.32
N GLU A 173 8.04 14.41 -4.92
CA GLU A 173 8.46 14.97 -6.20
C GLU A 173 8.27 16.48 -6.20
N TYR A 174 9.31 17.19 -6.53
CA TYR A 174 9.27 18.59 -6.87
C TYR A 174 9.08 18.75 -8.39
N LYS A 175 8.07 19.49 -8.80
CA LYS A 175 7.77 19.80 -10.20
C LYS A 175 8.10 21.25 -10.53
N GLY A 176 9.15 21.43 -11.32
CA GLY A 176 9.44 22.69 -11.98
C GLY A 176 8.78 22.77 -13.38
N ARG A 177 9.14 23.78 -14.16
CA ARG A 177 8.57 23.99 -15.51
C ARG A 177 8.89 22.85 -16.47
N HIS A 178 10.15 22.42 -16.51
CA HIS A 178 10.65 21.34 -17.37
C HIS A 178 11.40 20.29 -16.57
N TRP A 179 12.09 20.71 -15.51
CA TRP A 179 12.82 19.83 -14.63
C TRP A 179 11.96 19.40 -13.46
N TYR A 180 12.08 18.16 -13.10
CA TYR A 180 11.49 17.62 -11.88
C TYR A 180 12.51 16.71 -11.20
N GLY A 181 12.34 16.52 -9.91
CA GLY A 181 13.19 15.60 -9.15
C GLY A 181 12.50 15.16 -7.89
N GLY A 182 12.87 13.98 -7.42
CA GLY A 182 12.21 13.41 -6.28
C GLY A 182 12.88 12.14 -5.79
N TYR A 183 12.14 11.40 -4.98
CA TYR A 183 12.56 10.12 -4.46
C TYR A 183 11.36 9.20 -4.23
N VAL A 184 11.63 7.91 -4.22
CA VAL A 184 10.74 6.87 -3.70
C VAL A 184 11.55 6.00 -2.75
N MET A 185 10.98 5.67 -1.58
CA MET A 185 11.63 4.90 -0.55
C MET A 185 10.66 3.86 0.03
N THR A 186 11.18 2.67 0.29
CA THR A 186 10.54 1.68 1.14
C THR A 186 11.51 1.19 2.20
N LEU A 187 11.04 1.05 3.42
CA LEU A 187 11.72 0.35 4.51
C LEU A 187 10.83 -0.81 4.92
N LEU A 188 11.32 -2.03 4.81
CA LEU A 188 10.67 -3.21 5.34
C LEU A 188 11.37 -3.62 6.63
N HIS A 189 10.64 -3.58 7.73
CA HIS A 189 11.06 -4.12 9.01
C HIS A 189 10.46 -5.51 9.21
N TYR A 190 11.32 -6.48 9.53
CA TYR A 190 10.94 -7.85 9.78
C TYR A 190 11.65 -8.36 11.03
N ALA A 191 10.93 -8.32 12.15
CA ALA A 191 11.46 -8.65 13.47
C ALA A 191 11.21 -10.12 13.85
N LYS A 192 11.30 -10.43 15.13
CA LYS A 192 11.18 -11.78 15.69
C LYS A 192 9.75 -12.11 16.05
N THR A 193 9.46 -13.42 16.21
CA THR A 193 8.27 -13.91 16.91
C THR A 193 8.45 -13.81 18.44
N ASP A 194 7.44 -14.19 19.19
CA ASP A 194 7.55 -14.39 20.65
C ASP A 194 8.14 -15.76 21.01
N ASN A 195 8.38 -16.62 20.02
CA ASN A 195 8.99 -17.94 20.22
C ASN A 195 10.50 -17.82 20.39
N THR A 196 10.97 -17.94 21.62
CA THR A 196 12.39 -17.85 21.96
C THR A 196 13.23 -19.09 21.55
N GLU A 197 12.58 -20.17 21.10
CA GLU A 197 13.26 -21.37 20.62
C GLU A 197 13.77 -21.20 19.17
N LEU A 198 13.26 -20.19 18.45
CA LEU A 198 13.67 -19.92 17.08
C LEU A 198 14.84 -18.93 17.06
N ASP A 199 15.91 -19.28 16.34
CA ASP A 199 17.02 -18.36 16.07
C ASP A 199 16.66 -17.39 14.94
N GLU A 200 15.85 -16.41 15.26
CA GLU A 200 15.37 -15.38 14.33
C GLU A 200 16.18 -14.10 14.47
N GLY A 201 16.66 -13.58 13.36
CA GLY A 201 17.26 -12.24 13.29
C GLY A 201 16.23 -11.16 12.97
N VAL A 202 16.51 -9.91 13.32
CA VAL A 202 15.82 -8.73 12.80
C VAL A 202 16.45 -8.35 11.47
N VAL A 203 15.61 -8.11 10.48
CA VAL A 203 16.03 -7.75 9.12
C VAL A 203 15.36 -6.44 8.72
N ASP A 204 16.16 -5.47 8.33
CA ASP A 204 15.70 -4.22 7.75
C ASP A 204 16.17 -4.12 6.30
N HIS A 205 15.22 -3.95 5.39
CA HIS A 205 15.51 -3.69 3.98
C HIS A 205 15.12 -2.26 3.63
N ILE A 206 16.07 -1.47 3.21
CA ILE A 206 15.85 -0.09 2.76
C ILE A 206 16.13 -0.04 1.26
N LEU A 207 15.14 0.36 0.50
CA LEU A 207 15.24 0.69 -0.91
C LEU A 207 14.96 2.18 -1.06
N LEU A 208 15.87 2.91 -1.67
CA LEU A 208 15.73 4.34 -1.95
C LEU A 208 16.06 4.60 -3.41
N ASN A 209 15.20 5.28 -4.13
CA ASN A 209 15.44 5.71 -5.51
C ASN A 209 15.28 7.23 -5.63
N PRO A 210 16.34 8.03 -5.40
CA PRO A 210 16.36 9.42 -5.83
C PRO A 210 16.43 9.48 -7.35
N TYR A 211 15.75 10.47 -7.93
CA TYR A 211 15.72 10.68 -9.37
C TYR A 211 15.62 12.14 -9.76
N VAL A 212 16.04 12.43 -10.98
CA VAL A 212 15.85 13.70 -11.66
C VAL A 212 15.32 13.43 -13.07
N GLY A 213 14.46 14.28 -13.56
CA GLY A 213 13.89 14.14 -14.89
C GLY A 213 13.69 15.48 -15.58
N TYR A 214 13.53 15.39 -16.88
CA TYR A 214 13.20 16.50 -17.75
C TYR A 214 11.98 16.15 -18.59
N ARG A 215 10.98 17.05 -18.58
CA ARG A 215 9.75 16.93 -19.37
C ARG A 215 9.57 18.15 -20.22
N TYR A 216 9.31 17.91 -21.48
CA TYR A 216 8.93 18.91 -22.46
C TYR A 216 7.56 18.57 -23.02
N GLU A 217 6.66 19.54 -22.98
CA GLU A 217 5.31 19.42 -23.53
C GLU A 217 5.15 20.47 -24.62
N GLY A 218 4.99 20.02 -25.87
CA GLY A 218 4.81 20.83 -27.07
C GLY A 218 3.96 20.08 -28.08
N ALA A 219 4.27 20.17 -29.36
CA ALA A 219 3.64 19.34 -30.40
C ALA A 219 3.86 17.83 -30.14
N TYR A 220 4.96 17.50 -29.47
CA TYR A 220 5.27 16.16 -28.95
C TYR A 220 5.61 16.28 -27.46
N THR A 221 5.24 15.28 -26.69
CA THR A 221 5.64 15.17 -25.28
C THR A 221 6.91 14.31 -25.20
N PHE A 222 7.95 14.85 -24.56
CA PHE A 222 9.17 14.14 -24.24
C PHE A 222 9.34 14.12 -22.72
N ASP A 223 9.59 12.94 -22.14
CA ASP A 223 9.86 12.74 -20.71
C ASP A 223 11.01 11.76 -20.56
N ALA A 224 12.07 12.19 -19.89
CA ALA A 224 13.23 11.36 -19.56
C ALA A 224 13.55 11.49 -18.08
N ARG A 225 13.76 10.36 -17.40
CA ARG A 225 14.09 10.28 -15.99
C ARG A 225 15.31 9.42 -15.76
N LEU A 226 16.23 9.89 -14.93
CA LEU A 226 17.39 9.17 -14.44
C LEU A 226 17.26 9.02 -12.93
N GLY A 227 17.37 7.79 -12.43
CA GLY A 227 17.35 7.47 -11.02
C GLY A 227 18.54 6.60 -10.62
N TYR A 228 18.86 6.62 -9.33
CA TYR A 228 19.88 5.76 -8.73
C TYR A 228 19.25 4.94 -7.61
N LEU A 229 19.54 3.64 -7.55
CA LEU A 229 18.98 2.73 -6.57
C LEU A 229 20.04 2.11 -5.67
N PRO A 230 20.41 2.74 -4.55
CA PRO A 230 21.13 2.08 -3.48
C PRO A 230 20.21 1.11 -2.72
N VAL A 231 20.69 -0.09 -2.49
CA VAL A 231 20.00 -1.14 -1.72
C VAL A 231 20.81 -1.40 -0.47
N SER A 232 20.19 -1.28 0.69
CA SER A 232 20.80 -1.59 1.97
C SER A 232 20.06 -2.72 2.68
N TYR A 233 20.80 -3.74 3.08
CA TYR A 233 20.30 -4.85 3.90
C TYR A 233 21.04 -4.85 5.23
N THR A 234 20.30 -4.80 6.33
CA THR A 234 20.87 -4.89 7.67
C THR A 234 20.36 -6.17 8.34
N HIS A 235 21.27 -7.11 8.60
CA HIS A 235 21.02 -8.27 9.45
C HIS A 235 21.57 -7.99 10.84
N LEU A 236 20.72 -7.61 11.78
CA LEU A 236 21.10 -7.52 13.18
C LEU A 236 20.92 -8.89 13.83
N ARG A 237 22.01 -9.69 13.88
CA ARG A 237 22.10 -10.79 14.84
C ARG A 237 22.33 -10.18 16.21
N ALA A 238 21.47 -10.50 17.17
CA ALA A 238 21.77 -10.20 18.57
C ALA A 238 23.02 -11.00 18.97
N HIS A 239 24.17 -10.35 19.05
CA HIS A 239 25.31 -10.89 19.76
C HIS A 239 24.95 -10.85 21.25
N GLU A 240 24.47 -11.95 21.78
CA GLU A 240 24.50 -12.17 23.21
C GLU A 240 25.97 -12.29 23.61
N THR A 241 26.51 -11.20 24.15
CA THR A 241 27.76 -11.27 24.92
C THR A 241 27.45 -11.98 26.21
N THR A 242 27.64 -13.30 26.22
CA THR A 242 27.64 -14.07 27.46
C THR A 242 28.90 -13.69 28.24
N LEU A 243 28.75 -12.76 29.19
CA LEU A 243 29.75 -12.53 30.22
C LEU A 243 29.67 -13.72 31.17
N HIS A 244 30.57 -14.68 30.99
CA HIS A 244 30.88 -15.66 32.03
C HIS A 244 31.74 -14.95 33.12
N LEU A 245 31.12 -14.71 34.28
CA LEU A 245 31.80 -14.49 35.54
C LEU A 245 32.00 -15.82 36.26
#